data_566402be05020c9794918c824fa11693
#
_entry.id   566402be05020c9794918c824fa11693
#
_cell.length_a   1.000
_cell.length_b   1.000
_cell.length_c   1.000
_cell.angle_alpha   90.00
_cell.angle_beta   90.00
_cell.angle_gamma   90.00
#
_symmetry.space_group_name_H-M   'P 1'
#
loop_
_entity.id
_entity.type
_entity.pdbx_description
1 polymer ?
#
loop_
_entity_poly.entity_id
_entity_poly.type
_entity_poly.pdbx_seq_one_letter_code
_entity_poly.pdbx_strand_id
1 'polypeptide(L)'
;VTYTLTVKANVVPDGEIIRCWLPYPREDNRRQKNVALLAVSDSEYTIAPKNALHRTLYMEKKAVKDQQAVFSFSFRYTSAAEWFNLTDEMIQPYDTSSTLYKEFTAERSTHILFTPAIRELSRQVVGNEKRPLQMVRKIFTYINNNYSWASAREYSTVPNIPEYVIENKHGDCGMVSLLFITLCRLNGIPAKWQSGFMMHPGDVNLHDWAEIYFKGIGWVPVD
;
A
#
# COMPACT_ATOMS: atom_id res chain seq x y z
N VAL A 1 3.88 -7.88 18.21
CA VAL A 1 2.95 -8.38 17.18
C VAL A 1 3.21 -9.84 16.94
N THR A 2 2.14 -10.62 16.82
CA THR A 2 2.23 -12.03 16.40
C THR A 2 1.29 -12.25 15.21
N TYR A 3 1.82 -12.84 14.15
CA TYR A 3 1.02 -13.37 13.04
C TYR A 3 0.85 -14.86 13.19
N THR A 4 -0.36 -15.34 12.95
CA THR A 4 -0.67 -16.76 12.89
C THR A 4 -1.57 -17.05 11.71
N LEU A 5 -1.15 -17.97 10.84
CA LEU A 5 -1.93 -18.49 9.73
C LEU A 5 -2.18 -19.97 9.99
N THR A 6 -3.44 -20.39 9.92
CA THR A 6 -3.83 -21.79 10.07
C THR A 6 -4.43 -22.33 8.77
N VAL A 7 -3.80 -23.32 8.19
CA VAL A 7 -4.36 -24.10 7.08
C VAL A 7 -5.17 -25.23 7.67
N LYS A 8 -6.46 -25.30 7.33
CA LYS A 8 -7.38 -26.32 7.86
C LYS A 8 -6.93 -27.73 7.45
N ALA A 9 -7.25 -28.71 8.28
CA ALA A 9 -7.01 -30.11 7.96
C ALA A 9 -7.66 -30.49 6.62
N ASN A 10 -6.99 -31.36 5.86
CA ASN A 10 -7.50 -31.98 4.64
C ASN A 10 -7.82 -31.03 3.46
N VAL A 11 -7.43 -29.76 3.51
CA VAL A 11 -7.57 -28.83 2.35
C VAL A 11 -6.40 -28.94 1.38
N VAL A 12 -5.30 -29.53 1.82
CA VAL A 12 -4.13 -29.88 1.02
C VAL A 12 -3.92 -31.39 1.14
N PRO A 13 -3.64 -32.13 0.02
CA PRO A 13 -3.40 -33.56 0.04
C PRO A 13 -2.28 -33.96 1.02
N ASP A 14 -2.43 -35.12 1.65
CA ASP A 14 -1.42 -35.66 2.55
C ASP A 14 -0.06 -35.80 1.85
N GLY A 15 0.98 -35.32 2.51
CA GLY A 15 2.35 -35.34 2.01
C GLY A 15 2.75 -34.15 1.13
N GLU A 16 1.82 -33.34 0.65
CA GLU A 16 2.12 -32.13 -0.14
C GLU A 16 2.74 -31.02 0.70
N ILE A 17 3.54 -30.17 0.07
CA ILE A 17 4.21 -29.03 0.72
C ILE A 17 3.33 -27.79 0.72
N ILE A 18 3.00 -27.32 1.90
CA ILE A 18 2.33 -26.04 2.13
C ILE A 18 3.40 -24.98 2.31
N ARG A 19 3.38 -23.95 1.45
CA ARG A 19 4.31 -22.81 1.52
C ARG A 19 3.59 -21.57 2.02
N CYS A 20 4.21 -20.88 2.96
CA CYS A 20 3.63 -19.72 3.64
C CYS A 20 4.58 -18.52 3.59
N TRP A 21 4.09 -17.39 3.12
CA TRP A 21 4.78 -16.10 3.15
C TRP A 21 3.95 -15.15 4.01
N LEU A 22 4.43 -14.83 5.21
CA LEU A 22 3.79 -13.84 6.07
C LEU A 22 4.50 -12.49 5.95
N PRO A 23 3.79 -11.36 5.94
CA PRO A 23 4.40 -10.03 5.88
C PRO A 23 5.37 -9.82 7.04
N TYR A 24 6.60 -9.38 6.72
CA TYR A 24 7.61 -9.04 7.72
C TYR A 24 7.89 -7.53 7.68
N PRO A 25 8.08 -6.86 8.83
CA PRO A 25 8.26 -5.42 8.89
C PRO A 25 9.41 -4.94 8.03
N ARG A 26 9.21 -3.83 7.32
CA ARG A 26 10.26 -3.14 6.59
C ARG A 26 11.12 -2.34 7.55
N GLU A 27 12.41 -2.27 7.29
CA GLU A 27 13.38 -1.52 8.09
C GLU A 27 13.87 -0.24 7.40
N ASP A 28 13.51 -0.04 6.15
CA ASP A 28 13.80 1.15 5.36
C ASP A 28 12.81 2.31 5.61
N ASN A 29 11.85 2.12 6.51
CA ASN A 29 10.84 3.09 6.85
C ASN A 29 11.25 3.90 8.09
N ARG A 30 11.20 5.23 8.00
CA ARG A 30 11.53 6.14 9.12
C ARG A 30 10.65 5.93 10.34
N ARG A 31 9.41 5.45 10.14
CA ARG A 31 8.41 5.23 11.19
C ARG A 31 8.54 3.88 11.90
N GLN A 32 9.21 2.89 11.29
CA GLN A 32 9.40 1.56 11.87
C GLN A 32 10.89 1.36 12.16
N LYS A 33 11.22 1.28 13.45
CA LYS A 33 12.60 1.17 13.93
C LYS A 33 12.75 -0.01 14.88
N ASN A 34 13.99 -0.46 15.07
CA ASN A 34 14.33 -1.49 16.05
C ASN A 34 13.51 -2.79 15.85
N VAL A 35 13.32 -3.19 14.61
CA VAL A 35 12.61 -4.43 14.27
C VAL A 35 13.44 -5.61 14.78
N ALA A 36 12.84 -6.45 15.61
CA ALA A 36 13.46 -7.66 16.13
C ALA A 36 12.50 -8.85 16.06
N LEU A 37 12.94 -9.94 15.44
CA LEU A 37 12.24 -11.21 15.47
C LEU A 37 12.36 -11.79 16.90
N LEU A 38 11.25 -12.29 17.43
CA LEU A 38 11.18 -12.84 18.80
C LEU A 38 11.01 -14.35 18.80
N ALA A 39 10.15 -14.87 17.92
CA ALA A 39 9.85 -16.29 17.83
C ALA A 39 9.36 -16.65 16.43
N VAL A 40 9.59 -17.88 16.01
CA VAL A 40 9.01 -18.51 14.81
C VAL A 40 8.53 -19.89 15.18
N SER A 41 7.40 -20.32 14.60
CA SER A 41 6.85 -21.67 14.86
C SER A 41 7.71 -22.81 14.33
N ASP A 42 8.61 -22.50 13.41
CA ASP A 42 9.44 -23.47 12.71
C ASP A 42 10.93 -23.13 12.84
N SER A 43 11.76 -24.17 12.91
CA SER A 43 13.21 -23.99 12.95
C SER A 43 13.80 -23.56 11.60
N GLU A 44 13.12 -23.91 10.51
CA GLU A 44 13.53 -23.53 9.15
C GLU A 44 12.62 -22.42 8.62
N TYR A 45 13.20 -21.26 8.41
CA TYR A 45 12.53 -20.10 7.84
C TYR A 45 13.51 -19.22 7.08
N THR A 46 13.00 -18.39 6.19
CA THR A 46 13.80 -17.39 5.47
C THR A 46 13.13 -16.02 5.56
N ILE A 47 13.89 -14.99 5.92
CA ILE A 47 13.45 -13.61 5.87
C ILE A 47 13.95 -13.00 4.57
N ALA A 48 13.05 -12.38 3.80
CA ALA A 48 13.40 -11.68 2.59
C ALA A 48 14.41 -10.54 2.87
N PRO A 49 15.31 -10.22 1.93
CA PRO A 49 16.29 -9.14 2.07
C PRO A 49 15.65 -7.82 2.49
N LYS A 50 16.41 -6.95 3.17
CA LYS A 50 15.91 -5.66 3.68
C LYS A 50 15.36 -4.74 2.59
N ASN A 51 15.90 -4.83 1.38
CA ASN A 51 15.49 -4.06 0.21
C ASN A 51 14.40 -4.73 -0.64
N ALA A 52 13.85 -5.87 -0.21
CA ALA A 52 12.75 -6.51 -0.91
C ALA A 52 11.49 -5.62 -0.84
N LEU A 53 10.83 -5.43 -1.99
CA LEU A 53 9.62 -4.61 -2.10
C LEU A 53 8.49 -5.16 -1.22
N HIS A 54 8.28 -6.47 -1.27
CA HIS A 54 7.37 -7.21 -0.40
C HIS A 54 8.18 -8.08 0.55
N ARG A 55 8.55 -7.50 1.70
CA ARG A 55 9.35 -8.21 2.67
C ARG A 55 8.50 -9.22 3.43
N THR A 56 8.90 -10.47 3.41
CA THR A 56 8.16 -11.59 4.01
C THR A 56 9.08 -12.47 4.85
N LEU A 57 8.49 -13.21 5.78
CA LEU A 57 9.07 -14.38 6.41
C LEU A 57 8.43 -15.60 5.76
N TYR A 58 9.27 -16.46 5.18
CA TYR A 58 8.88 -17.69 4.51
C TYR A 58 9.07 -18.90 5.41
N MET A 59 8.09 -19.79 5.40
CA MET A 59 8.12 -21.09 6.05
C MET A 59 7.45 -22.14 5.14
N GLU A 60 7.76 -23.42 5.33
CA GLU A 60 7.04 -24.50 4.68
C GLU A 60 6.78 -25.67 5.64
N LYS A 61 5.68 -26.39 5.41
CA LYS A 61 5.32 -27.59 6.14
C LYS A 61 4.77 -28.65 5.21
N LYS A 62 5.04 -29.89 5.52
CA LYS A 62 4.39 -31.02 4.86
C LYS A 62 2.97 -31.16 5.43
N ALA A 63 1.98 -31.24 4.56
CA ALA A 63 0.59 -31.55 4.97
C ALA A 63 0.53 -32.95 5.57
N VAL A 64 -0.20 -33.06 6.66
CA VAL A 64 -0.47 -34.34 7.35
C VAL A 64 -1.97 -34.53 7.42
N LYS A 65 -2.42 -35.73 7.04
CA LYS A 65 -3.85 -36.10 7.07
C LYS A 65 -4.45 -35.82 8.45
N ASP A 66 -5.64 -35.26 8.46
CA ASP A 66 -6.42 -34.92 9.66
C ASP A 66 -5.75 -33.92 10.62
N GLN A 67 -4.66 -33.24 10.19
CA GLN A 67 -3.98 -32.22 10.98
C GLN A 67 -4.01 -30.86 10.32
N GLN A 68 -4.11 -29.81 11.13
CA GLN A 68 -3.94 -28.43 10.70
C GLN A 68 -2.46 -28.10 10.59
N ALA A 69 -2.08 -27.28 9.59
CA ALA A 69 -0.76 -26.67 9.53
C ALA A 69 -0.82 -25.23 10.07
N VAL A 70 -0.10 -24.96 11.14
CA VAL A 70 -0.06 -23.63 11.77
C VAL A 70 1.30 -22.99 11.52
N PHE A 71 1.32 -21.82 10.91
CA PHE A 71 2.49 -20.96 10.69
C PHE A 71 2.36 -19.73 11.58
N SER A 72 3.37 -19.47 12.38
CA SER A 72 3.35 -18.32 13.29
C SER A 72 4.74 -17.72 13.47
N PHE A 73 4.80 -16.39 13.57
CA PHE A 73 5.98 -15.71 14.07
C PHE A 73 5.60 -14.48 14.88
N SER A 74 6.49 -14.09 15.79
CA SER A 74 6.34 -12.92 16.63
C SER A 74 7.52 -11.97 16.42
N PHE A 75 7.23 -10.68 16.41
CA PHE A 75 8.24 -9.63 16.31
C PHE A 75 7.86 -8.41 17.15
N ARG A 76 8.84 -7.57 17.42
CA ARG A 76 8.65 -6.25 17.99
C ARG A 76 9.25 -5.19 17.07
N TYR A 77 8.73 -3.99 17.13
CA TYR A 77 9.30 -2.80 16.51
C TYR A 77 8.93 -1.55 17.31
N THR A 78 9.64 -0.48 17.06
CA THR A 78 9.30 0.84 17.59
C THR A 78 8.59 1.63 16.48
N SER A 79 7.36 2.05 16.74
CA SER A 79 6.65 3.00 15.88
C SER A 79 7.00 4.43 16.28
N ALA A 80 7.38 5.24 15.31
CA ALA A 80 7.67 6.66 15.51
C ALA A 80 6.61 7.51 14.80
N ALA A 81 6.08 8.52 15.50
CA ALA A 81 5.25 9.53 14.85
C ALA A 81 6.11 10.38 13.91
N GLU A 82 5.51 10.82 12.80
CA GLU A 82 6.15 11.71 11.85
C GLU A 82 5.17 12.84 11.52
N TRP A 83 5.70 14.06 11.55
CA TRP A 83 4.93 15.26 11.27
C TRP A 83 5.54 15.99 10.07
N PHE A 84 4.70 16.45 9.16
CA PHE A 84 5.10 17.19 7.96
C PHE A 84 4.45 18.58 7.98
N ASN A 85 5.26 19.62 8.15
CA ASN A 85 4.82 21.01 7.96
C ASN A 85 5.23 21.47 6.56
N LEU A 86 4.44 21.08 5.54
CA LEU A 86 4.78 21.27 4.14
C LEU A 86 4.37 22.65 3.63
N THR A 87 5.31 23.33 2.96
CA THR A 87 5.04 24.52 2.17
C THR A 87 5.51 24.34 0.73
N ASP A 88 4.97 25.15 -0.19
CA ASP A 88 5.34 25.06 -1.62
C ASP A 88 6.83 25.33 -1.86
N GLU A 89 7.44 26.21 -1.06
CA GLU A 89 8.85 26.63 -1.16
C GLU A 89 9.83 25.50 -0.81
N MET A 90 9.38 24.51 -0.02
CA MET A 90 10.21 23.36 0.35
C MET A 90 10.35 22.36 -0.79
N ILE A 91 9.46 22.41 -1.78
CA ILE A 91 9.40 21.44 -2.86
C ILE A 91 10.25 21.90 -4.02
N GLN A 92 11.30 21.14 -4.31
CA GLN A 92 12.19 21.39 -5.43
C GLN A 92 11.59 20.88 -6.75
N PRO A 93 11.97 21.44 -7.90
CA PRO A 93 11.60 20.91 -9.22
C PRO A 93 12.01 19.45 -9.37
N TYR A 94 11.14 18.62 -9.94
CA TYR A 94 11.45 17.21 -10.20
C TYR A 94 12.52 17.07 -11.31
N ASP A 95 13.40 16.09 -11.12
CA ASP A 95 14.21 15.57 -12.20
C ASP A 95 13.37 14.53 -12.97
N THR A 96 12.78 14.96 -14.07
CA THR A 96 11.91 14.13 -14.91
C THR A 96 12.66 13.02 -15.66
N SER A 97 13.99 13.06 -15.67
CA SER A 97 14.84 12.03 -16.27
C SER A 97 15.11 10.86 -15.32
N SER A 98 14.95 11.07 -14.01
CA SER A 98 15.24 10.08 -12.97
C SER A 98 14.34 8.85 -13.07
N THR A 99 14.89 7.68 -12.71
CA THR A 99 14.15 6.41 -12.65
C THR A 99 12.95 6.51 -11.72
N LEU A 100 13.13 7.14 -10.53
CA LEU A 100 12.06 7.33 -9.57
C LEU A 100 10.89 8.11 -10.19
N TYR A 101 11.17 9.24 -10.85
CA TYR A 101 10.11 10.04 -11.44
C TYR A 101 9.36 9.26 -12.52
N LYS A 102 10.08 8.65 -13.45
CA LYS A 102 9.50 7.87 -14.55
C LYS A 102 8.66 6.71 -14.06
N GLU A 103 9.15 5.96 -13.06
CA GLU A 103 8.45 4.80 -12.51
C GLU A 103 7.15 5.21 -11.79
N PHE A 104 7.22 6.24 -10.94
CA PHE A 104 6.10 6.60 -10.08
C PHE A 104 5.17 7.68 -10.64
N THR A 105 5.38 8.12 -11.88
CA THR A 105 4.43 8.92 -12.67
C THR A 105 3.86 8.17 -13.87
N ALA A 106 4.35 6.95 -14.14
CA ALA A 106 3.85 6.14 -15.24
C ALA A 106 2.50 5.49 -14.92
N GLU A 107 1.75 5.18 -15.97
CA GLU A 107 0.64 4.24 -15.89
C GLU A 107 1.11 2.86 -15.43
N ARG A 108 0.23 2.13 -14.78
CA ARG A 108 0.46 0.71 -14.42
C ARG A 108 -0.86 -0.05 -14.53
N SER A 109 -0.99 -0.86 -15.57
CA SER A 109 -2.13 -1.75 -15.76
C SER A 109 -2.28 -2.70 -14.54
N THR A 110 -3.51 -3.00 -14.13
CA THR A 110 -4.81 -2.67 -14.74
C THR A 110 -5.44 -1.39 -14.18
N HIS A 111 -5.04 -0.96 -12.99
CA HIS A 111 -5.80 0.04 -12.24
C HIS A 111 -5.26 1.48 -12.41
N ILE A 112 -3.96 1.67 -12.63
CA ILE A 112 -3.41 3.02 -12.80
C ILE A 112 -3.32 3.34 -14.28
N LEU A 113 -4.44 3.78 -14.87
CA LEU A 113 -4.56 4.15 -16.28
C LEU A 113 -5.11 5.57 -16.42
N PHE A 114 -4.55 6.34 -17.36
CA PHE A 114 -4.96 7.73 -17.63
C PHE A 114 -6.10 7.78 -18.65
N THR A 115 -7.21 7.16 -18.32
CA THR A 115 -8.38 7.06 -19.17
C THR A 115 -9.01 8.44 -19.43
N PRO A 116 -9.92 8.58 -20.42
CA PRO A 116 -10.65 9.83 -20.65
C PRO A 116 -11.39 10.33 -19.40
N ALA A 117 -12.01 9.44 -18.62
CA ALA A 117 -12.70 9.81 -17.38
C ALA A 117 -11.75 10.37 -16.32
N ILE A 118 -10.58 9.74 -16.12
CA ILE A 118 -9.54 10.21 -15.20
C ILE A 118 -8.98 11.58 -15.66
N ARG A 119 -8.73 11.77 -16.95
CA ARG A 119 -8.24 13.06 -17.49
C ARG A 119 -9.27 14.16 -17.31
N GLU A 120 -10.55 13.88 -17.55
CA GLU A 120 -11.64 14.83 -17.34
C GLU A 120 -11.75 15.23 -15.86
N LEU A 121 -11.74 14.25 -14.95
CA LEU A 121 -11.77 14.50 -13.52
C LEU A 121 -10.56 15.35 -13.07
N SER A 122 -9.37 15.01 -13.56
CA SER A 122 -8.15 15.77 -13.26
C SER A 122 -8.29 17.24 -13.70
N ARG A 123 -8.81 17.48 -14.90
CA ARG A 123 -9.02 18.85 -15.42
C ARG A 123 -10.01 19.64 -14.56
N GLN A 124 -11.07 19.00 -14.08
CA GLN A 124 -12.06 19.63 -13.20
C GLN A 124 -11.46 19.97 -11.81
N VAL A 125 -10.71 19.04 -11.22
CA VAL A 125 -10.18 19.16 -9.86
C VAL A 125 -8.93 20.03 -9.79
N VAL A 126 -7.95 19.74 -10.62
CA VAL A 126 -6.63 20.40 -10.60
C VAL A 126 -6.67 21.71 -11.39
N GLY A 127 -7.32 21.72 -12.55
CA GLY A 127 -7.40 22.90 -13.43
C GLY A 127 -6.01 23.33 -13.92
N ASN A 128 -5.71 24.61 -13.72
CA ASN A 128 -4.44 25.23 -14.15
C ASN A 128 -3.38 25.26 -13.03
N GLU A 129 -3.59 24.62 -11.89
CA GLU A 129 -2.62 24.61 -10.80
C GLU A 129 -1.32 23.89 -11.25
N LYS A 130 -0.16 24.43 -10.85
CA LYS A 130 1.16 23.91 -11.22
C LYS A 130 2.02 23.55 -10.02
N ARG A 131 1.67 24.03 -8.83
CA ARG A 131 2.41 23.75 -7.61
C ARG A 131 2.05 22.35 -7.09
N PRO A 132 3.00 21.44 -6.96
CA PRO A 132 2.71 20.04 -6.60
C PRO A 132 1.89 19.87 -5.31
N LEU A 133 2.24 20.63 -4.26
CA LEU A 133 1.51 20.55 -2.99
C LEU A 133 0.06 21.01 -3.13
N GLN A 134 -0.20 22.06 -3.89
CA GLN A 134 -1.56 22.55 -4.09
C GLN A 134 -2.38 21.60 -4.96
N MET A 135 -1.77 20.98 -5.99
CA MET A 135 -2.43 19.93 -6.77
C MET A 135 -2.85 18.75 -5.87
N VAL A 136 -1.93 18.28 -5.03
CA VAL A 136 -2.21 17.20 -4.05
C VAL A 136 -3.35 17.58 -3.11
N ARG A 137 -3.32 18.78 -2.54
CA ARG A 137 -4.39 19.27 -1.65
C ARG A 137 -5.75 19.32 -2.33
N LYS A 138 -5.80 19.78 -3.59
CA LYS A 138 -7.04 19.79 -4.37
C LYS A 138 -7.57 18.38 -4.62
N ILE A 139 -6.71 17.46 -5.03
CA ILE A 139 -7.08 16.06 -5.28
C ILE A 139 -7.59 15.41 -3.99
N PHE A 140 -6.84 15.54 -2.91
CA PHE A 140 -7.21 15.00 -1.60
C PHE A 140 -8.56 15.54 -1.12
N THR A 141 -8.70 16.86 -1.10
CA THR A 141 -9.96 17.51 -0.65
C THR A 141 -11.14 17.10 -1.52
N TYR A 142 -10.93 17.00 -2.83
CA TYR A 142 -11.98 16.55 -3.73
C TYR A 142 -12.43 15.12 -3.43
N ILE A 143 -11.47 14.19 -3.28
CA ILE A 143 -11.77 12.78 -2.97
C ILE A 143 -12.51 12.70 -1.64
N ASN A 144 -11.97 13.33 -0.61
CA ASN A 144 -12.56 13.31 0.74
C ASN A 144 -14.00 13.84 0.79
N ASN A 145 -14.31 14.84 -0.04
CA ASN A 145 -15.63 15.47 -0.04
C ASN A 145 -16.67 14.80 -0.96
N ASN A 146 -16.22 13.97 -1.91
CA ASN A 146 -17.10 13.45 -2.97
C ASN A 146 -17.23 11.93 -3.00
N TYR A 147 -16.39 11.19 -2.26
CA TYR A 147 -16.43 9.74 -2.24
C TYR A 147 -16.57 9.24 -0.82
N SER A 148 -17.66 8.54 -0.54
CA SER A 148 -17.90 7.95 0.77
C SER A 148 -17.14 6.65 0.93
N TRP A 149 -16.72 6.34 2.16
CA TRP A 149 -16.19 5.02 2.46
C TRP A 149 -17.29 3.95 2.35
N ALA A 150 -16.97 2.83 1.73
CA ALA A 150 -17.83 1.64 1.68
C ALA A 150 -16.96 0.40 1.59
N SER A 151 -17.49 -0.73 2.03
CA SER A 151 -16.83 -2.03 1.85
C SER A 151 -16.59 -2.33 0.38
N ALA A 152 -15.40 -2.84 0.07
CA ALA A 152 -15.02 -3.18 -1.28
C ALA A 152 -15.65 -4.49 -1.76
N ARG A 153 -15.84 -4.59 -3.07
CA ARG A 153 -15.92 -5.85 -3.79
C ARG A 153 -14.52 -6.46 -3.88
N GLU A 154 -14.46 -7.75 -4.21
CA GLU A 154 -13.20 -8.39 -4.57
C GLU A 154 -12.52 -7.63 -5.72
N TYR A 155 -11.32 -7.10 -5.49
CA TYR A 155 -10.62 -6.22 -6.44
C TYR A 155 -10.37 -6.86 -7.80
N SER A 156 -10.11 -8.18 -7.83
CA SER A 156 -9.94 -8.95 -9.06
C SER A 156 -11.17 -8.97 -9.97
N THR A 157 -12.36 -8.62 -9.44
CA THR A 157 -13.60 -8.53 -10.21
C THR A 157 -13.86 -7.14 -10.80
N VAL A 158 -13.02 -6.16 -10.50
CA VAL A 158 -13.17 -4.77 -10.94
C VAL A 158 -12.13 -4.47 -12.02
N PRO A 159 -12.52 -4.24 -13.28
CA PRO A 159 -11.56 -4.03 -14.39
C PRO A 159 -10.65 -2.81 -14.17
N ASN A 160 -11.20 -1.70 -13.68
CA ASN A 160 -10.46 -0.50 -13.31
C ASN A 160 -11.06 0.12 -12.05
N ILE A 161 -10.32 0.06 -10.95
CA ILE A 161 -10.80 0.54 -9.65
C ILE A 161 -10.99 2.06 -9.61
N PRO A 162 -10.08 2.91 -10.09
CA PRO A 162 -10.32 4.36 -10.14
C PRO A 162 -11.59 4.75 -10.90
N GLU A 163 -11.87 4.13 -12.05
CA GLU A 163 -13.11 4.39 -12.79
C GLU A 163 -14.34 3.92 -12.01
N TYR A 164 -14.27 2.75 -11.40
CA TYR A 164 -15.34 2.25 -10.52
C TYR A 164 -15.68 3.27 -9.41
N VAL A 165 -14.65 3.84 -8.75
CA VAL A 165 -14.86 4.86 -7.71
C VAL A 165 -15.51 6.12 -8.27
N ILE A 166 -15.08 6.58 -9.45
CA ILE A 166 -15.66 7.75 -10.11
C ILE A 166 -17.17 7.53 -10.39
N GLU A 167 -17.51 6.37 -10.92
CA GLU A 167 -18.88 6.02 -11.32
C GLU A 167 -19.80 5.81 -10.10
N ASN A 168 -19.33 5.07 -9.10
CA ASN A 168 -20.16 4.66 -7.98
C ASN A 168 -20.13 5.61 -6.78
N LYS A 169 -19.22 6.59 -6.76
CA LYS A 169 -19.07 7.61 -5.71
C LYS A 169 -18.74 7.06 -4.32
N HIS A 170 -18.17 5.86 -4.25
CA HIS A 170 -17.71 5.24 -3.02
C HIS A 170 -16.57 4.26 -3.28
N GLY A 171 -15.85 3.89 -2.23
CA GLY A 171 -14.81 2.86 -2.23
C GLY A 171 -14.25 2.67 -0.83
N ASP A 172 -13.49 1.60 -0.63
CA ASP A 172 -12.69 1.42 0.59
C ASP A 172 -11.38 2.22 0.53
N CYS A 173 -10.55 2.09 1.57
CA CYS A 173 -9.26 2.77 1.66
C CYS A 173 -8.37 2.52 0.43
N GLY A 174 -8.29 1.28 -0.05
CA GLY A 174 -7.50 0.94 -1.22
C GLY A 174 -8.06 1.50 -2.52
N MET A 175 -9.36 1.44 -2.73
CA MET A 175 -10.01 1.96 -3.93
C MET A 175 -9.81 3.48 -4.06
N VAL A 176 -10.03 4.24 -3.00
CA VAL A 176 -9.85 5.71 -3.04
C VAL A 176 -8.37 6.09 -3.13
N SER A 177 -7.48 5.30 -2.51
CA SER A 177 -6.02 5.48 -2.64
C SER A 177 -5.56 5.28 -4.08
N LEU A 178 -6.10 4.28 -4.82
CA LEU A 178 -5.78 4.08 -6.23
C LEU A 178 -6.25 5.25 -7.11
N LEU A 179 -7.44 5.80 -6.85
CA LEU A 179 -7.91 7.00 -7.55
C LEU A 179 -6.98 8.19 -7.27
N PHE A 180 -6.61 8.41 -6.00
CA PHE A 180 -5.68 9.47 -5.60
C PHE A 180 -4.32 9.33 -6.29
N ILE A 181 -3.73 8.13 -6.26
CA ILE A 181 -2.45 7.83 -6.92
C ILE A 181 -2.53 8.09 -8.42
N THR A 182 -3.60 7.66 -9.07
CA THR A 182 -3.79 7.81 -10.51
C THR A 182 -3.87 9.29 -10.90
N LEU A 183 -4.61 10.10 -10.15
CA LEU A 183 -4.69 11.54 -10.36
C LEU A 183 -3.36 12.24 -10.10
N CYS A 184 -2.63 11.87 -9.04
CA CYS A 184 -1.30 12.40 -8.75
C CYS A 184 -0.33 12.10 -9.90
N ARG A 185 -0.24 10.84 -10.34
CA ARG A 185 0.65 10.43 -11.43
C ARG A 185 0.34 11.14 -12.74
N LEU A 186 -0.92 11.27 -13.10
CA LEU A 186 -1.37 12.00 -14.31
C LEU A 186 -0.88 13.47 -14.28
N ASN A 187 -0.80 14.06 -13.10
CA ASN A 187 -0.34 15.45 -12.91
C ASN A 187 1.19 15.56 -12.65
N GLY A 188 1.95 14.49 -12.93
CA GLY A 188 3.41 14.50 -12.79
C GLY A 188 3.91 14.48 -11.34
N ILE A 189 3.10 14.03 -10.40
CA ILE A 189 3.47 13.86 -9.00
C ILE A 189 3.73 12.37 -8.76
N PRO A 190 5.00 11.99 -8.44
CA PRO A 190 5.29 10.59 -8.17
C PRO A 190 4.50 10.08 -6.98
N ALA A 191 3.75 8.99 -7.18
CA ALA A 191 2.88 8.42 -6.18
C ALA A 191 2.92 6.89 -6.22
N LYS A 192 2.81 6.25 -5.05
CA LYS A 192 2.80 4.80 -4.92
C LYS A 192 1.80 4.33 -3.85
N TRP A 193 1.40 3.08 -3.98
CA TRP A 193 0.56 2.37 -3.04
C TRP A 193 1.37 1.88 -1.84
N GLN A 194 0.76 1.93 -0.68
CA GLN A 194 1.21 1.23 0.52
C GLN A 194 0.05 0.42 1.10
N SER A 195 0.40 -0.72 1.67
CA SER A 195 -0.53 -1.62 2.34
C SER A 195 0.06 -2.11 3.64
N GLY A 196 -0.76 -2.33 4.65
CA GLY A 196 -0.30 -2.76 5.95
C GLY A 196 -1.43 -3.16 6.89
N PHE A 197 -1.12 -3.12 8.17
CA PHE A 197 -2.06 -3.46 9.23
C PHE A 197 -2.33 -2.25 10.13
N MET A 198 -3.59 -1.93 10.33
CA MET A 198 -4.02 -1.13 11.46
C MET A 198 -3.91 -1.97 12.73
N MET A 199 -3.10 -1.54 13.68
CA MET A 199 -2.88 -2.26 14.93
C MET A 199 -3.28 -1.38 16.12
N HIS A 200 -4.59 -1.21 16.27
CA HIS A 200 -5.15 -0.62 17.48
C HIS A 200 -5.33 -1.70 18.55
N PRO A 201 -5.17 -1.39 19.83
CA PRO A 201 -5.48 -2.33 20.89
C PRO A 201 -6.93 -2.84 20.76
N GLY A 202 -7.10 -4.16 20.58
CA GLY A 202 -8.40 -4.81 20.45
C GLY A 202 -9.00 -4.83 19.05
N ASP A 203 -8.38 -4.14 18.08
CA ASP A 203 -8.83 -4.15 16.69
C ASP A 203 -7.63 -4.23 15.74
N VAL A 204 -7.61 -5.25 14.89
CA VAL A 204 -6.57 -5.44 13.87
C VAL A 204 -7.26 -5.58 12.53
N ASN A 205 -6.95 -4.67 11.61
CA ASN A 205 -7.51 -4.68 10.27
C ASN A 205 -6.44 -4.42 9.22
N LEU A 206 -6.75 -4.73 7.97
CA LEU A 206 -5.94 -4.34 6.82
C LEU A 206 -6.22 -2.87 6.49
N HIS A 207 -5.20 -2.17 6.01
CA HIS A 207 -5.32 -0.78 5.61
C HIS A 207 -4.40 -0.45 4.45
N ASP A 208 -4.90 0.35 3.52
CA ASP A 208 -4.20 0.83 2.35
C ASP A 208 -4.17 2.35 2.33
N TRP A 209 -3.05 2.90 1.89
CA TRP A 209 -2.86 4.35 1.75
C TRP A 209 -1.92 4.67 0.59
N ALA A 210 -1.78 5.95 0.28
CA ALA A 210 -0.84 6.42 -0.70
C ALA A 210 0.43 7.00 -0.06
N GLU A 211 1.54 6.96 -0.78
CA GLU A 211 2.69 7.83 -0.55
C GLU A 211 2.97 8.65 -1.81
N ILE A 212 3.21 9.94 -1.61
CA ILE A 212 3.64 10.87 -2.65
C ILE A 212 5.07 11.32 -2.41
N TYR A 213 5.82 11.54 -3.47
CA TYR A 213 7.19 12.01 -3.36
C TYR A 213 7.28 13.49 -3.69
N PHE A 214 7.83 14.26 -2.76
CA PHE A 214 8.23 15.63 -2.98
C PHE A 214 9.76 15.75 -3.00
N LYS A 215 10.32 16.23 -4.11
CA LYS A 215 11.76 16.44 -4.20
C LYS A 215 12.21 17.48 -3.16
N GLY A 216 13.27 17.17 -2.42
CA GLY A 216 13.74 17.95 -1.27
C GLY A 216 13.21 17.46 0.08
N ILE A 217 12.11 16.68 0.09
CA ILE A 217 11.45 16.17 1.32
C ILE A 217 11.51 14.64 1.37
N GLY A 218 11.21 13.96 0.26
CA GLY A 218 11.09 12.51 0.19
C GLY A 218 9.63 12.05 0.10
N TRP A 219 9.39 10.79 0.47
CA TRP A 219 8.06 10.18 0.49
C TRP A 219 7.24 10.66 1.69
N VAL A 220 6.01 11.08 1.43
CA VAL A 220 5.05 11.58 2.41
C VAL A 220 3.79 10.72 2.33
N PRO A 221 3.34 10.12 3.44
CA PRO A 221 2.10 9.35 3.47
C PRO A 221 0.88 10.27 3.32
N VAL A 222 -0.15 9.73 2.67
CA VAL A 222 -1.46 10.37 2.50
C VAL A 222 -2.53 9.31 2.73
N ASP A 223 -3.41 9.56 3.71
CA ASP A 223 -4.47 8.67 4.18
C ASP A 223 -5.76 9.46 4.43
#